data_f50740bf4cf2e99cf9437288ca2ea3a3
#
_entry.id   f50740bf4cf2e99cf9437288ca2ea3a3
#
_cell.length_a   1.000
_cell.length_b   1.000
_cell.length_c   1.000
_cell.angle_alpha   90.00
_cell.angle_beta   90.00
_cell.angle_gamma   90.00
#
_symmetry.space_group_name_H-M   'P 1'
#
loop_
_entity.id
_entity.type
_entity.pdbx_description
1 polymer ?
#
loop_
_entity_poly.entity_id
_entity_poly.type
_entity_poly.pdbx_seq_one_letter_code
_entity_poly.pdbx_strand_id
1 'polypeptide(L)'
;MSSLNKSPFLKIFLSYLPVIMLFFSVFNEFDFNYLKLDYFSFNFVHLLIFFWTLRNPDQLGYLAIFFAGIINDVVIGVPIGISSFCYLILCSVTAYIRNITLSPNFMKDWISLLLTILLINSIQVIILDLVFLIKVDYTNYLINTGFTFLFYPIFFLFFNFLNERISYQIND
;
A
#
# COMPACT_ATOMS: atom_id res chain seq x y z
N MET A 1 7.80 -38.10 -13.07
CA MET A 1 8.48 -36.82 -13.05
C MET A 1 8.51 -36.38 -11.59
N SER A 2 9.70 -36.33 -11.01
CA SER A 2 9.91 -36.08 -9.58
C SER A 2 9.38 -34.70 -9.21
N SER A 3 8.38 -34.64 -8.33
CA SER A 3 8.01 -33.42 -7.59
C SER A 3 9.26 -33.03 -6.78
N LEU A 4 9.98 -32.02 -7.25
CA LEU A 4 10.99 -31.37 -6.47
C LEU A 4 10.31 -30.88 -5.19
N ASN A 5 10.61 -31.53 -4.08
CA ASN A 5 10.18 -31.19 -2.74
C ASN A 5 10.73 -29.77 -2.46
N LYS A 6 9.96 -28.74 -2.83
CA LYS A 6 10.34 -27.35 -2.65
C LYS A 6 10.57 -27.14 -1.17
N SER A 7 11.74 -26.63 -0.80
CA SER A 7 12.13 -26.46 0.60
C SER A 7 11.05 -25.69 1.37
N PRO A 8 10.66 -26.13 2.58
CA PRO A 8 9.63 -25.46 3.40
C PRO A 8 9.97 -23.98 3.65
N PHE A 9 11.25 -23.64 3.61
CA PHE A 9 11.76 -22.29 3.71
C PHE A 9 11.23 -21.36 2.59
N LEU A 10 11.15 -21.85 1.37
CA LEU A 10 10.69 -21.06 0.23
C LEU A 10 9.18 -20.76 0.32
N LYS A 11 8.38 -21.69 0.84
CA LYS A 11 6.95 -21.47 1.09
C LYS A 11 6.73 -20.39 2.17
N ILE A 12 7.49 -20.46 3.26
CA ILE A 12 7.44 -19.48 4.35
C ILE A 12 7.87 -18.10 3.82
N PHE A 13 9.00 -18.01 3.11
CA PHE A 13 9.51 -16.76 2.56
C PHE A 13 8.49 -16.08 1.63
N LEU A 14 7.85 -16.84 0.73
CA LEU A 14 6.85 -16.32 -0.19
C LEU A 14 5.57 -15.87 0.53
N SER A 15 5.18 -16.53 1.60
CA SER A 15 4.02 -16.12 2.42
C SER A 15 4.24 -14.75 3.07
N TYR A 16 5.47 -14.44 3.51
CA TYR A 16 5.83 -13.15 4.11
C TYR A 16 6.29 -12.09 3.11
N LEU A 17 6.34 -12.40 1.82
CA LEU A 17 6.81 -11.49 0.78
C LEU A 17 6.04 -10.15 0.76
N PRO A 18 4.70 -10.08 0.91
CA PRO A 18 3.98 -8.81 0.98
C PRO A 18 4.41 -7.94 2.16
N VAL A 19 4.67 -8.54 3.32
CA VAL A 19 5.14 -7.84 4.52
C VAL A 19 6.55 -7.30 4.30
N ILE A 20 7.43 -8.10 3.71
CA ILE A 20 8.80 -7.67 3.36
C ILE A 20 8.77 -6.50 2.38
N MET A 21 7.92 -6.58 1.36
CA MET A 21 7.74 -5.49 0.39
C MET A 21 7.20 -4.21 1.07
N LEU A 22 6.28 -4.37 2.04
CA LEU A 22 5.73 -3.25 2.80
C LEU A 22 6.84 -2.50 3.56
N PHE A 23 7.64 -3.21 4.34
CA PHE A 23 8.73 -2.59 5.09
C PHE A 23 9.81 -2.01 4.18
N PHE A 24 10.16 -2.72 3.10
CA PHE A 24 11.13 -2.22 2.13
C PHE A 24 10.64 -0.92 1.45
N SER A 25 9.36 -0.82 1.14
CA SER A 25 8.77 0.36 0.51
C SER A 25 8.74 1.59 1.42
N VAL A 26 8.61 1.38 2.74
CA VAL A 26 8.65 2.46 3.73
C VAL A 26 10.05 3.05 3.86
N PHE A 27 11.11 2.23 3.78
CA PHE A 27 12.49 2.71 3.83
C PHE A 27 12.95 3.39 2.54
N ASN A 28 12.37 3.02 1.39
CA ASN A 28 12.61 3.65 0.12
C ASN A 28 11.41 4.53 -0.23
N GLU A 29 11.43 5.77 0.20
CA GLU A 29 10.60 6.76 -0.47
C GLU A 29 11.02 6.77 -1.94
N PHE A 30 10.10 6.36 -2.83
CA PHE A 30 10.33 6.45 -4.26
C PHE A 30 10.28 7.92 -4.68
N ASP A 31 11.24 8.68 -4.15
CA ASP A 31 11.46 10.07 -4.49
C ASP A 31 12.45 10.11 -5.66
N PHE A 32 11.94 10.32 -6.86
CA PHE A 32 12.73 10.41 -8.07
C PHE A 32 13.44 11.78 -8.22
N ASN A 33 13.74 12.45 -7.12
CA ASN A 33 14.50 13.70 -7.08
C ASN A 33 15.85 13.61 -7.83
N TYR A 34 16.42 12.41 -7.95
CA TYR A 34 17.62 12.16 -8.77
C TYR A 34 17.44 12.51 -10.25
N LEU A 35 16.22 12.51 -10.77
CA LEU A 35 15.90 12.84 -12.16
C LEU A 35 15.46 14.31 -12.32
N LYS A 36 15.58 15.16 -11.29
CA LYS A 36 15.07 16.55 -11.27
C LYS A 36 13.59 16.67 -11.63
N LEU A 37 12.82 15.63 -11.30
CA LEU A 37 11.37 15.59 -11.44
C LEU A 37 10.77 15.92 -10.07
N ASP A 38 10.87 17.19 -9.65
CA ASP A 38 10.47 17.69 -8.33
C ASP A 38 9.00 17.40 -7.97
N TYR A 39 8.20 16.99 -8.93
CA TYR A 39 6.77 16.67 -8.77
C TYR A 39 6.44 15.20 -8.97
N PHE A 40 7.41 14.34 -9.27
CA PHE A 40 7.15 12.94 -9.54
C PHE A 40 7.27 12.13 -8.25
N SER A 41 6.16 12.00 -7.55
CA SER A 41 6.07 11.13 -6.39
C SER A 41 4.77 10.31 -6.44
N PHE A 42 4.83 9.06 -6.03
CA PHE A 42 3.65 8.22 -5.88
C PHE A 42 3.77 7.36 -4.61
N ASN A 43 2.63 7.05 -4.01
CA ASN A 43 2.61 6.33 -2.75
C ASN A 43 2.49 4.82 -2.97
N PHE A 44 3.63 4.15 -3.11
CA PHE A 44 3.69 2.70 -3.30
C PHE A 44 3.09 1.92 -2.13
N VAL A 45 3.27 2.41 -0.89
CA VAL A 45 2.72 1.78 0.32
C VAL A 45 1.20 1.71 0.26
N HIS A 46 0.52 2.79 -0.18
CA HIS A 46 -0.94 2.79 -0.33
C HIS A 46 -1.41 1.76 -1.37
N LEU A 47 -0.70 1.66 -2.51
CA LEU A 47 -1.00 0.67 -3.55
C LEU A 47 -0.88 -0.76 -3.03
N LEU A 48 0.18 -1.02 -2.27
CA LEU A 48 0.47 -2.33 -1.72
C LEU A 48 -0.57 -2.72 -0.66
N ILE A 49 -0.85 -1.85 0.32
CA ILE A 49 -1.87 -2.11 1.35
C ILE A 49 -3.23 -2.33 0.70
N PHE A 50 -3.64 -1.46 -0.25
CA PHE A 50 -4.92 -1.58 -0.93
C PHE A 50 -5.06 -2.93 -1.65
N PHE A 51 -4.07 -3.31 -2.47
CA PHE A 51 -4.13 -4.54 -3.26
C PHE A 51 -4.22 -5.78 -2.38
N TRP A 52 -3.33 -5.91 -1.38
CA TRP A 52 -3.30 -7.11 -0.53
C TRP A 52 -4.52 -7.19 0.39
N THR A 53 -4.97 -6.09 0.96
CA THR A 53 -6.20 -6.07 1.77
C THR A 53 -7.42 -6.46 0.95
N LEU A 54 -7.45 -6.08 -0.33
CA LEU A 54 -8.54 -6.44 -1.23
C LEU A 54 -8.51 -7.93 -1.61
N ARG A 55 -7.33 -8.49 -1.88
CA ARG A 55 -7.14 -9.85 -2.40
C ARG A 55 -6.89 -10.90 -1.31
N ASN A 56 -5.92 -10.65 -0.44
CA ASN A 56 -5.45 -11.61 0.58
C ASN A 56 -5.07 -10.89 1.88
N PRO A 57 -6.04 -10.47 2.71
CA PRO A 57 -5.79 -9.67 3.92
C PRO A 57 -4.94 -10.41 4.96
N ASP A 58 -5.02 -11.74 4.99
CA ASP A 58 -4.31 -12.56 5.97
C ASP A 58 -2.78 -12.53 5.78
N GLN A 59 -2.31 -12.19 4.56
CA GLN A 59 -0.88 -12.15 4.26
C GLN A 59 -0.20 -10.88 4.75
N LEU A 60 -0.92 -9.78 4.91
CA LEU A 60 -0.30 -8.51 5.31
C LEU A 60 -0.34 -8.26 6.81
N GLY A 61 -1.44 -8.64 7.48
CA GLY A 61 -1.63 -8.49 8.92
C GLY A 61 -1.71 -7.02 9.40
N TYR A 62 -2.68 -6.70 10.24
CA TYR A 62 -2.89 -5.33 10.75
C TYR A 62 -1.70 -4.81 11.58
N LEU A 63 -1.01 -5.70 12.31
CA LEU A 63 0.16 -5.32 13.11
C LEU A 63 1.34 -4.88 12.22
N ALA A 64 1.57 -5.58 11.11
CA ALA A 64 2.62 -5.20 10.17
C ALA A 64 2.34 -3.84 9.54
N ILE A 65 1.09 -3.57 9.16
CA ILE A 65 0.64 -2.28 8.63
C ILE A 65 0.84 -1.16 9.66
N PHE A 66 0.49 -1.41 10.91
CA PHE A 66 0.66 -0.45 12.01
C PHE A 66 2.13 -0.09 12.23
N PHE A 67 3.02 -1.09 12.34
CA PHE A 67 4.45 -0.85 12.53
C PHE A 67 5.09 -0.20 11.30
N ALA A 68 4.69 -0.58 10.09
CA ALA A 68 5.14 0.09 8.89
C ALA A 68 4.80 1.59 8.89
N GLY A 69 3.60 1.95 9.38
CA GLY A 69 3.20 3.34 9.53
C GLY A 69 4.04 4.11 10.55
N ILE A 70 4.38 3.50 11.70
CA ILE A 70 5.28 4.13 12.70
C ILE A 70 6.65 4.41 12.07
N ILE A 71 7.21 3.43 11.36
CA ILE A 71 8.50 3.59 10.70
C ILE A 71 8.43 4.69 9.64
N ASN A 72 7.34 4.74 8.88
CA ASN A 72 7.11 5.78 7.88
C ASN A 72 7.11 7.18 8.50
N ASP A 73 6.45 7.37 9.64
CA ASP A 73 6.42 8.65 10.34
C ASP A 73 7.83 9.09 10.77
N VAL A 74 8.65 8.16 11.23
CA VAL A 74 10.05 8.43 11.61
C VAL A 74 10.90 8.78 10.39
N VAL A 75 10.71 8.10 9.26
CA VAL A 75 11.46 8.36 8.02
C VAL A 75 11.11 9.72 7.43
N ILE A 76 9.82 10.07 7.37
CA ILE A 76 9.34 11.34 6.82
C ILE A 76 9.56 12.51 7.80
N GLY A 77 9.70 12.23 9.10
CA GLY A 77 9.84 13.26 10.13
C GLY A 77 8.53 13.95 10.52
N VAL A 78 7.40 13.26 10.38
CA VAL A 78 6.08 13.70 10.85
C VAL A 78 5.80 13.18 12.26
N PRO A 79 4.80 13.73 12.98
CA PRO A 79 4.44 13.21 14.31
C PRO A 79 4.06 11.74 14.27
N ILE A 80 4.65 10.95 15.18
CA ILE A 80 4.49 9.50 15.22
C ILE A 80 3.02 9.11 15.42
N GLY A 81 2.52 8.17 14.61
CA GLY A 81 1.18 7.63 14.67
C GLY A 81 0.25 8.09 13.54
N ILE A 82 0.58 9.16 12.82
CA ILE A 82 -0.27 9.70 11.75
C ILE A 82 -0.35 8.73 10.58
N SER A 83 0.79 8.29 10.04
CA SER A 83 0.81 7.32 8.94
C SER A 83 0.24 5.97 9.38
N SER A 84 0.53 5.52 10.62
CA SER A 84 -0.08 4.29 11.15
C SER A 84 -1.60 4.37 11.18
N PHE A 85 -2.13 5.47 11.63
CA PHE A 85 -3.58 5.72 11.65
C PHE A 85 -4.17 5.74 10.24
N CYS A 86 -3.53 6.47 9.32
CA CYS A 86 -3.95 6.55 7.92
C CYS A 86 -3.91 5.18 7.23
N TYR A 87 -2.88 4.36 7.46
CA TYR A 87 -2.75 3.03 6.88
C TYR A 87 -3.80 2.06 7.42
N LEU A 88 -4.15 2.15 8.72
CA LEU A 88 -5.23 1.34 9.29
C LEU A 88 -6.60 1.76 8.75
N ILE A 89 -6.85 3.05 8.55
CA ILE A 89 -8.08 3.52 7.90
C ILE A 89 -8.13 3.03 6.45
N LEU A 90 -7.03 3.14 5.70
CA LEU A 90 -6.92 2.60 4.35
C LEU A 90 -7.31 1.11 4.32
N CYS A 91 -6.74 0.32 5.21
CA CYS A 91 -7.03 -1.10 5.34
C CYS A 91 -8.50 -1.34 5.68
N SER A 92 -9.08 -0.59 6.62
CA SER A 92 -10.47 -0.72 7.04
C SER A 92 -11.45 -0.38 5.91
N VAL A 93 -11.23 0.72 5.21
CA VAL A 93 -12.04 1.13 4.05
C VAL A 93 -11.95 0.09 2.94
N THR A 94 -10.74 -0.39 2.64
CA THR A 94 -10.54 -1.42 1.62
C THR A 94 -11.19 -2.75 1.99
N ALA A 95 -11.12 -3.16 3.26
CA ALA A 95 -11.81 -4.36 3.75
C ALA A 95 -13.34 -4.21 3.63
N TYR A 96 -13.88 -3.02 3.90
CA TYR A 96 -15.29 -2.72 3.70
C TYR A 96 -15.69 -2.84 2.22
N ILE A 97 -14.91 -2.23 1.31
CA ILE A 97 -15.13 -2.32 -0.14
C ILE A 97 -15.12 -3.78 -0.60
N ARG A 98 -14.17 -4.59 -0.12
CA ARG A 98 -14.11 -6.03 -0.42
C ARG A 98 -15.40 -6.75 -0.03
N ASN A 99 -15.95 -6.46 1.15
CA ASN A 99 -17.14 -7.14 1.66
C ASN A 99 -18.41 -6.80 0.88
N ILE A 100 -18.51 -5.61 0.31
CA ILE A 100 -19.68 -5.19 -0.49
C ILE A 100 -19.54 -5.53 -1.99
N THR A 101 -18.32 -5.83 -2.45
CA THR A 101 -18.05 -6.13 -3.86
C THR A 101 -18.13 -7.64 -4.11
N LEU A 102 -19.26 -8.11 -4.62
CA LEU A 102 -19.50 -9.52 -4.88
C LEU A 102 -18.62 -10.13 -5.99
N SER A 103 -18.15 -9.32 -6.92
CA SER A 103 -17.29 -9.76 -8.02
C SER A 103 -16.09 -8.84 -8.17
N PRO A 104 -14.85 -9.36 -8.10
CA PRO A 104 -13.66 -8.57 -8.36
C PRO A 104 -13.68 -8.07 -9.81
N ASN A 105 -13.60 -6.75 -9.97
CA ASN A 105 -13.56 -6.09 -11.27
C ASN A 105 -12.50 -4.99 -11.21
N PHE A 106 -11.50 -5.09 -12.08
CA PHE A 106 -10.40 -4.15 -12.16
C PHE A 106 -10.84 -2.68 -12.17
N MET A 107 -11.88 -2.35 -12.96
CA MET A 107 -12.36 -0.96 -13.06
C MET A 107 -12.97 -0.45 -11.75
N LYS A 108 -13.71 -1.31 -11.04
CA LYS A 108 -14.26 -0.97 -9.71
C LYS A 108 -13.15 -0.78 -8.69
N ASP A 109 -12.16 -1.68 -8.69
CA ASP A 109 -10.99 -1.62 -7.81
C ASP A 109 -10.20 -0.33 -8.06
N TRP A 110 -10.01 0.05 -9.33
CA TRP A 110 -9.27 1.25 -9.73
C TRP A 110 -9.96 2.54 -9.27
N ILE A 111 -11.27 2.66 -9.49
CA ILE A 111 -12.06 3.83 -9.04
C ILE A 111 -12.13 3.87 -7.51
N SER A 112 -12.32 2.73 -6.85
CA SER A 112 -12.37 2.67 -5.39
C SER A 112 -11.04 3.05 -4.74
N LEU A 113 -9.90 2.71 -5.37
CA LEU A 113 -8.59 3.16 -4.94
C LEU A 113 -8.51 4.70 -4.93
N LEU A 114 -8.93 5.35 -6.03
CA LEU A 114 -8.88 6.82 -6.11
C LEU A 114 -9.65 7.46 -4.96
N LEU A 115 -10.89 7.01 -4.74
CA LEU A 115 -11.73 7.54 -3.66
C LEU A 115 -11.11 7.30 -2.29
N THR A 116 -10.53 6.12 -2.09
CA THR A 116 -9.89 5.75 -0.82
C THR A 116 -8.64 6.62 -0.57
N ILE A 117 -7.77 6.80 -1.56
CA ILE A 117 -6.57 7.62 -1.40
C ILE A 117 -6.93 9.10 -1.18
N LEU A 118 -7.91 9.64 -1.90
CA LEU A 118 -8.39 11.01 -1.67
C LEU A 118 -8.89 11.19 -0.24
N LEU A 119 -9.66 10.24 0.27
CA LEU A 119 -10.15 10.26 1.65
C LEU A 119 -8.98 10.24 2.65
N ILE A 120 -8.03 9.33 2.48
CA ILE A 120 -6.88 9.19 3.37
C ILE A 120 -6.00 10.43 3.36
N ASN A 121 -5.65 10.95 2.19
CA ASN A 121 -4.85 12.16 2.06
C ASN A 121 -5.57 13.38 2.67
N SER A 122 -6.88 13.48 2.51
CA SER A 122 -7.66 14.54 3.16
C SER A 122 -7.61 14.44 4.68
N ILE A 123 -7.76 13.23 5.24
CA ILE A 123 -7.65 13.00 6.69
C ILE A 123 -6.25 13.37 7.18
N GLN A 124 -5.21 12.90 6.49
CA GLN A 124 -3.83 13.18 6.87
C GLN A 124 -3.52 14.67 6.89
N VAL A 125 -3.93 15.38 5.85
CA VAL A 125 -3.75 16.84 5.74
C VAL A 125 -4.50 17.58 6.86
N ILE A 126 -5.76 17.21 7.12
CA ILE A 126 -6.56 17.81 8.20
C ILE A 126 -5.89 17.61 9.57
N ILE A 127 -5.36 16.42 9.84
CA ILE A 127 -4.68 16.14 11.11
C ILE A 127 -3.40 16.98 11.21
N LEU A 128 -2.58 17.03 10.16
CA LEU A 128 -1.33 17.79 10.15
C LEU A 128 -1.57 19.29 10.33
N ASP A 129 -2.55 19.85 9.65
CA ASP A 129 -2.82 21.30 9.67
C ASP A 129 -3.55 21.72 10.97
N LEU A 130 -4.63 21.02 11.36
CA LEU A 130 -5.45 21.44 12.51
C LEU A 130 -4.89 21.01 13.87
N VAL A 131 -4.28 19.83 13.96
CA VAL A 131 -3.80 19.30 15.26
C VAL A 131 -2.36 19.69 15.51
N PHE A 132 -1.51 19.57 14.49
CA PHE A 132 -0.07 19.82 14.62
C PHE A 132 0.38 21.18 14.09
N LEU A 133 -0.52 21.96 13.48
CA LEU A 133 -0.25 23.28 12.90
C LEU A 133 0.92 23.28 11.89
N ILE A 134 1.12 22.15 11.22
CA ILE A 134 2.12 21.97 10.17
C ILE A 134 1.50 22.39 8.85
N LYS A 135 2.07 23.42 8.23
CA LYS A 135 1.61 23.86 6.90
C LYS A 135 1.92 22.80 5.85
N VAL A 136 0.90 22.33 5.18
CA VAL A 136 0.97 21.27 4.16
C VAL A 136 0.78 21.88 2.77
N ASP A 137 1.59 21.48 1.83
CA ASP A 137 1.40 21.84 0.42
C ASP A 137 0.39 20.89 -0.23
N TYR A 138 -0.85 21.34 -0.35
CA TYR A 138 -1.96 20.59 -0.94
C TYR A 138 -1.70 20.16 -2.40
N THR A 139 -0.93 20.96 -3.14
CA THR A 139 -0.63 20.70 -4.54
C THR A 139 0.17 19.40 -4.69
N ASN A 140 1.19 19.23 -3.85
CA ASN A 140 2.01 18.03 -3.86
C ASN A 140 1.21 16.77 -3.50
N TYR A 141 0.27 16.87 -2.55
CA TYR A 141 -0.62 15.74 -2.22
C TYR A 141 -1.55 15.37 -3.36
N LEU A 142 -2.10 16.34 -4.09
CA LEU A 142 -2.95 16.09 -5.26
C LEU A 142 -2.15 15.46 -6.40
N ILE A 143 -0.96 15.95 -6.66
CA ILE A 143 -0.07 15.40 -7.70
C ILE A 143 0.31 13.96 -7.36
N ASN A 144 0.71 13.70 -6.11
CA ASN A 144 1.01 12.34 -5.62
C ASN A 144 -0.18 11.40 -5.78
N THR A 145 -1.38 11.85 -5.42
CA THR A 145 -2.63 11.08 -5.61
C THR A 145 -2.86 10.75 -7.09
N GLY A 146 -2.66 11.72 -7.98
CA GLY A 146 -2.81 11.53 -9.42
C GLY A 146 -1.84 10.49 -9.97
N PHE A 147 -0.56 10.59 -9.62
CA PHE A 147 0.43 9.59 -10.04
C PHE A 147 0.16 8.21 -9.43
N THR A 148 -0.20 8.14 -8.16
CA THR A 148 -0.55 6.86 -7.51
C THR A 148 -1.72 6.18 -8.24
N PHE A 149 -2.75 6.94 -8.61
CA PHE A 149 -3.88 6.43 -9.40
C PHE A 149 -3.46 5.97 -10.80
N LEU A 150 -2.62 6.75 -11.52
CA LEU A 150 -2.14 6.39 -12.85
C LEU A 150 -1.27 5.13 -12.85
N PHE A 151 -0.45 4.93 -11.82
CA PHE A 151 0.42 3.76 -11.72
C PHE A 151 -0.28 2.49 -11.25
N TYR A 152 -1.48 2.59 -10.69
CA TYR A 152 -2.21 1.41 -10.19
C TYR A 152 -2.34 0.28 -11.23
N PRO A 153 -2.70 0.52 -12.50
CA PRO A 153 -2.80 -0.57 -13.49
C PRO A 153 -1.52 -1.38 -13.65
N ILE A 154 -0.36 -0.69 -13.62
CA ILE A 154 0.95 -1.33 -13.77
C ILE A 154 1.25 -2.18 -12.52
N PHE A 155 1.08 -1.61 -11.34
CA PHE A 155 1.28 -2.33 -10.08
C PHE A 155 0.26 -3.43 -9.86
N PHE A 156 -0.96 -3.26 -10.32
CA PHE A 156 -1.98 -4.32 -10.27
C PHE A 156 -1.54 -5.57 -11.04
N LEU A 157 -1.01 -5.42 -12.25
CA LEU A 157 -0.48 -6.54 -13.03
C LEU A 157 0.71 -7.20 -12.32
N PHE A 158 1.61 -6.40 -11.79
CA PHE A 158 2.77 -6.89 -11.05
C PHE A 158 2.36 -7.65 -9.79
N PHE A 159 1.50 -7.09 -8.97
CA PHE A 159 1.03 -7.71 -7.73
C PHE A 159 0.17 -8.95 -7.99
N ASN A 160 -0.65 -8.94 -9.05
CA ASN A 160 -1.43 -10.11 -9.43
C ASN A 160 -0.52 -11.27 -9.83
N PHE A 161 0.52 -10.99 -10.63
CA PHE A 161 1.54 -11.98 -10.97
C PHE A 161 2.23 -12.58 -9.73
N LEU A 162 2.60 -11.73 -8.77
CA LEU A 162 3.19 -12.19 -7.51
C LEU A 162 2.20 -13.03 -6.70
N ASN A 163 0.97 -12.58 -6.58
CA ASN A 163 -0.08 -13.27 -5.84
C ASN A 163 -0.39 -14.67 -6.41
N GLU A 164 -0.46 -14.80 -7.72
CA GLU A 164 -0.62 -16.10 -8.39
C GLU A 164 0.57 -17.03 -8.10
N ARG A 165 1.80 -16.51 -8.13
CA ARG A 165 3.00 -17.28 -7.78
C ARG A 165 2.99 -17.74 -6.32
N ILE A 166 2.58 -16.89 -5.40
CA ILE A 166 2.46 -17.20 -3.97
C ILE A 166 1.39 -18.29 -3.78
N SER A 167 0.20 -18.10 -4.34
CA SER A 167 -0.93 -19.04 -4.20
C SER A 167 -0.62 -20.41 -4.79
N TYR A 168 0.03 -20.45 -5.94
CA TYR A 168 0.45 -21.70 -6.57
C TYR A 168 1.42 -22.50 -5.69
N GLN A 169 2.35 -21.81 -5.03
CA GLN A 169 3.37 -22.47 -4.22
C GLN A 169 2.91 -22.87 -2.81
N ILE A 170 1.88 -22.24 -2.28
CA ILE A 170 1.32 -22.58 -0.97
C ILE A 170 0.40 -23.81 -1.10
N ASN A 171 -0.34 -23.94 -2.19
CA ASN A 171 -1.33 -24.99 -2.41
C ASN A 171 -0.74 -26.32 -2.97
N ASP A 172 0.48 -26.31 -3.51
CA ASP A 172 1.28 -27.49 -3.88
C ASP A 172 2.18 -27.94 -2.71
#